data_4e93aed8d7da811e031d033b3e12ddbd
#
_entry.id   4e93aed8d7da811e031d033b3e12ddbd
#
_cell.length_a   1.000
_cell.length_b   1.000
_cell.length_c   1.000
_cell.angle_alpha   90.00
_cell.angle_beta   90.00
_cell.angle_gamma   90.00
#
_symmetry.space_group_name_H-M   'P 1'
#
loop_
_entity.id
_entity.type
_entity.pdbx_description
1 polymer ?
#
loop_
_entity_poly.entity_id
_entity_poly.type
_entity_poly.pdbx_seq_one_letter_code
_entity_poly.pdbx_strand_id
1 'polypeptide(L)'
;MLEFTLPYKFNPRPYQLPLLKAMDNGCKRAVIAWCRGAGKDLCAMNYIIKRAIQHKGVYLHCFPNYNQAKRAIWKSVHDTEKGESLGYLDHIPSELIKSKNSSEMTIELINGSIYCVLGLDGKNAQRARGMNPMGVILSEFAFMDESAWNTIEPRVKANNGIAIFVSTPNGQNHFYTLFNHAKANPDDYFSSLITIKDIGIIGDDHIEDLRKRGVPEDFIQQEYYCSFTRGAEGSYYGKLIQKARDDGRICDLLIDRDLPVYTSWDLGFGDSTSIWWFQIKPNGAYHFINYYENHGEGMKHYIDKINQFKEDHNITYKDHYAPFDIGVTEYSSGNTRLNTAREFGINFIPLEKKPIPDGIQAVRSILSNCYFNGQRCTKGLQCLDFYRKKWNDAMKVYYEQPQHDQYSHGADAFRYAAQAIKAYSGHSIGPEDDVKALNAYFR
;
A
#
# COMPACT_ATOMS: atom_id res chain seq x y z
N MET A 1 21.44 -44.67 -0.74
CA MET A 1 20.46 -43.64 -1.08
C MET A 1 20.35 -42.76 0.16
N LEU A 2 20.60 -41.47 0.03
CA LEU A 2 20.44 -40.54 1.17
C LEU A 2 18.95 -40.31 1.40
N GLU A 3 18.44 -40.68 2.58
CA GLU A 3 17.05 -40.41 2.98
C GLU A 3 17.00 -39.12 3.79
N PHE A 4 16.15 -38.19 3.36
CA PHE A 4 15.89 -36.96 4.07
C PHE A 4 14.42 -36.86 4.46
N THR A 5 14.15 -36.47 5.70
CA THR A 5 12.81 -36.07 6.11
C THR A 5 12.58 -34.60 5.72
N LEU A 6 11.52 -34.32 4.98
CA LEU A 6 11.14 -32.98 4.58
C LEU A 6 9.84 -32.55 5.28
N PRO A 7 9.78 -31.34 5.78
CA PRO A 7 10.81 -30.28 5.81
C PRO A 7 12.02 -30.64 6.67
N TYR A 8 13.22 -30.26 6.22
CA TYR A 8 14.48 -30.61 6.87
C TYR A 8 14.78 -29.70 8.06
N LYS A 9 15.10 -30.30 9.22
CA LYS A 9 15.35 -29.60 10.50
C LYS A 9 14.25 -28.59 10.89
N PHE A 10 13.03 -28.78 10.41
CA PHE A 10 11.89 -27.92 10.70
C PHE A 10 10.76 -28.72 11.32
N ASN A 11 10.36 -28.32 12.53
CA ASN A 11 9.19 -28.86 13.21
C ASN A 11 8.07 -27.82 13.15
N PRO A 12 7.04 -28.00 12.29
CA PRO A 12 5.98 -27.01 12.16
C PRO A 12 5.12 -26.98 13.43
N ARG A 13 4.84 -25.77 13.90
CA ARG A 13 3.93 -25.56 15.02
C ARG A 13 2.49 -25.89 14.63
N PRO A 14 1.61 -26.25 15.59
CA PRO A 14 0.24 -26.66 15.28
C PRO A 14 -0.52 -25.68 14.37
N TYR A 15 -0.39 -24.37 14.60
CA TYR A 15 -1.06 -23.34 13.79
C TYR A 15 -0.46 -23.15 12.39
N GLN A 16 0.73 -23.71 12.10
CA GLN A 16 1.36 -23.67 10.77
C GLN A 16 0.90 -24.87 9.90
N LEU A 17 0.47 -25.95 10.52
CA LEU A 17 0.07 -27.18 9.81
C LEU A 17 -1.08 -26.96 8.80
N PRO A 18 -2.11 -26.14 9.07
CA PRO A 18 -3.17 -25.90 8.09
C PRO A 18 -2.67 -25.32 6.77
N LEU A 19 -1.71 -24.39 6.80
CA LEU A 19 -1.08 -23.87 5.60
C LEU A 19 -0.37 -24.97 4.79
N LEU A 20 0.48 -25.73 5.46
CA LEU A 20 1.25 -26.81 4.82
C LEU A 20 0.34 -27.86 4.19
N LYS A 21 -0.73 -28.28 4.91
CA LYS A 21 -1.73 -29.22 4.41
C LYS A 21 -2.50 -28.68 3.21
N ALA A 22 -2.95 -27.41 3.27
CA ALA A 22 -3.68 -26.80 2.16
C ALA A 22 -2.83 -26.78 0.88
N MET A 23 -1.56 -26.37 1.03
CA MET A 23 -0.62 -26.32 -0.09
C MET A 23 -0.28 -27.71 -0.63
N ASP A 24 -0.14 -28.71 0.24
CA ASP A 24 0.09 -30.12 -0.16
C ASP A 24 -1.13 -30.71 -0.88
N ASN A 25 -2.34 -30.30 -0.50
CA ASN A 25 -3.60 -30.69 -1.13
C ASN A 25 -3.86 -29.96 -2.47
N GLY A 26 -2.90 -29.17 -2.95
CA GLY A 26 -2.97 -28.56 -4.29
C GLY A 26 -3.41 -27.11 -4.33
N CYS A 27 -3.63 -26.46 -3.19
CA CYS A 27 -3.88 -25.01 -3.17
C CYS A 27 -2.71 -24.27 -3.81
N LYS A 28 -3.00 -23.33 -4.72
CA LYS A 28 -1.98 -22.59 -5.47
C LYS A 28 -1.68 -21.21 -4.89
N ARG A 29 -2.55 -20.68 -4.05
CA ARG A 29 -2.47 -19.34 -3.51
C ARG A 29 -2.76 -19.35 -2.02
N ALA A 30 -1.80 -18.86 -1.21
CA ALA A 30 -2.00 -18.71 0.22
C ALA A 30 -1.74 -17.26 0.64
N VAL A 31 -2.62 -16.71 1.48
CA VAL A 31 -2.49 -15.35 2.03
C VAL A 31 -2.52 -15.46 3.55
N ILE A 32 -1.38 -15.20 4.19
CA ILE A 32 -1.23 -15.37 5.63
C ILE A 32 -0.88 -14.04 6.32
N ALA A 33 -1.78 -13.61 7.20
CA ALA A 33 -1.60 -12.47 8.09
C ALA A 33 -1.22 -13.00 9.49
N TRP A 34 0.07 -13.25 9.70
CA TRP A 34 0.57 -13.82 10.95
C TRP A 34 1.39 -12.80 11.72
N CYS A 35 1.18 -12.75 13.02
CA CYS A 35 1.85 -11.81 13.91
C CYS A 35 3.37 -12.00 13.95
N ARG A 36 4.03 -11.03 14.54
CA ARG A 36 5.48 -11.10 14.80
C ARG A 36 5.79 -12.31 15.70
N GLY A 37 6.86 -13.05 15.38
CA GLY A 37 7.26 -14.25 16.12
C GLY A 37 6.52 -15.54 15.73
N ALA A 38 5.50 -15.49 14.86
CA ALA A 38 4.78 -16.69 14.40
C ALA A 38 5.57 -17.61 13.45
N GLY A 39 6.79 -17.23 13.06
CA GLY A 39 7.66 -18.02 12.17
C GLY A 39 7.14 -18.13 10.74
N LYS A 40 6.44 -17.09 10.26
CA LYS A 40 5.77 -17.06 8.95
C LYS A 40 6.72 -17.30 7.78
N ASP A 41 7.86 -16.59 7.76
CA ASP A 41 8.86 -16.71 6.69
C ASP A 41 9.56 -18.07 6.68
N LEU A 42 9.88 -18.58 7.88
CA LEU A 42 10.49 -19.91 8.02
C LEU A 42 9.57 -21.01 7.54
N CYS A 43 8.27 -20.94 7.89
CA CYS A 43 7.27 -21.89 7.45
C CYS A 43 7.10 -21.86 5.92
N ALA A 44 6.92 -20.69 5.34
CA ALA A 44 6.79 -20.54 3.88
C ALA A 44 8.04 -20.99 3.13
N MET A 45 9.23 -20.64 3.64
CA MET A 45 10.51 -21.07 3.06
C MET A 45 10.66 -22.58 3.07
N ASN A 46 10.39 -23.25 4.21
CA ASN A 46 10.48 -24.71 4.28
C ASN A 46 9.54 -25.40 3.30
N TYR A 47 8.33 -24.85 3.10
CA TYR A 47 7.42 -25.38 2.09
C TYR A 47 7.98 -25.20 0.68
N ILE A 48 8.49 -24.03 0.33
CA ILE A 48 9.07 -23.77 -0.99
C ILE A 48 10.31 -24.66 -1.26
N ILE A 49 11.17 -24.87 -0.26
CA ILE A 49 12.34 -25.76 -0.40
C ILE A 49 11.88 -27.20 -0.61
N LYS A 50 10.90 -27.70 0.14
CA LYS A 50 10.27 -29.00 -0.12
C LYS A 50 9.83 -29.12 -1.59
N ARG A 51 9.13 -28.11 -2.10
CA ARG A 51 8.67 -28.08 -3.50
C ARG A 51 9.84 -28.05 -4.49
N ALA A 52 10.88 -27.28 -4.21
CA ALA A 52 12.08 -27.18 -5.07
C ALA A 52 12.83 -28.51 -5.15
N ILE A 53 12.85 -29.29 -4.08
CA ILE A 53 13.45 -30.64 -4.06
C ILE A 53 12.62 -31.61 -4.90
N GLN A 54 11.28 -31.55 -4.78
CA GLN A 54 10.35 -32.45 -5.46
C GLN A 54 10.15 -32.14 -6.95
N HIS A 55 10.18 -30.86 -7.32
CA HIS A 55 9.88 -30.39 -8.67
C HIS A 55 10.95 -29.39 -9.12
N LYS A 56 11.66 -29.74 -10.20
CA LYS A 56 12.68 -28.86 -10.78
C LYS A 56 12.06 -27.55 -11.26
N GLY A 57 12.65 -26.42 -10.86
CA GLY A 57 12.19 -25.10 -11.27
C GLY A 57 12.89 -23.97 -10.55
N VAL A 58 12.46 -22.73 -10.82
CA VAL A 58 12.91 -21.53 -10.13
C VAL A 58 11.92 -21.18 -9.03
N TYR A 59 12.44 -20.90 -7.84
CA TYR A 59 11.66 -20.57 -6.65
C TYR A 59 12.16 -19.26 -6.05
N LEU A 60 11.28 -18.29 -5.94
CA LEU A 60 11.61 -16.93 -5.50
C LEU A 60 11.12 -16.69 -4.07
N HIS A 61 11.96 -16.05 -3.26
CA HIS A 61 11.59 -15.51 -1.96
C HIS A 61 11.84 -14.01 -1.97
N CYS A 62 10.76 -13.26 -2.13
CA CYS A 62 10.78 -11.84 -2.40
C CYS A 62 10.50 -11.02 -1.12
N PHE A 63 11.24 -9.92 -0.96
CA PHE A 63 11.08 -8.93 0.11
C PHE A 63 10.93 -7.52 -0.49
N PRO A 64 10.44 -6.52 0.27
CA PRO A 64 10.35 -5.15 -0.21
C PRO A 64 11.68 -4.59 -0.73
N ASN A 65 12.80 -4.90 -0.07
CA ASN A 65 14.13 -4.44 -0.51
C ASN A 65 15.22 -5.48 -0.27
N TYR A 66 16.35 -5.31 -0.97
CA TYR A 66 17.51 -6.21 -0.92
C TYR A 66 18.11 -6.38 0.49
N ASN A 67 18.23 -5.29 1.24
CA ASN A 67 18.84 -5.37 2.58
C ASN A 67 17.97 -6.16 3.55
N GLN A 68 16.66 -6.02 3.44
CA GLN A 68 15.70 -6.79 4.25
C GLN A 68 15.78 -8.28 3.89
N ALA A 69 15.75 -8.62 2.60
CA ALA A 69 15.92 -9.98 2.10
C ALA A 69 17.18 -10.65 2.66
N LYS A 70 18.31 -9.93 2.58
CA LYS A 70 19.60 -10.41 3.07
C LYS A 70 19.64 -10.64 4.58
N ARG A 71 19.03 -9.75 5.35
CA ARG A 71 18.99 -9.88 6.81
C ARG A 71 18.00 -10.95 7.26
N ALA A 72 16.84 -11.01 6.63
CA ALA A 72 15.74 -11.90 7.06
C ALA A 72 16.02 -13.37 6.76
N ILE A 73 16.66 -13.69 5.64
CA ILE A 73 16.88 -15.07 5.20
C ILE A 73 18.35 -15.43 5.13
N TRP A 74 19.16 -14.64 4.41
CA TRP A 74 20.52 -15.03 4.06
C TRP A 74 21.50 -15.02 5.25
N LYS A 75 21.29 -14.11 6.20
CA LYS A 75 22.11 -13.93 7.40
C LYS A 75 21.38 -14.19 8.71
N SER A 76 20.12 -14.58 8.65
CA SER A 76 19.32 -14.80 9.85
C SER A 76 19.61 -16.15 10.48
N VAL A 77 19.61 -16.16 11.79
CA VAL A 77 19.62 -17.35 12.64
C VAL A 77 18.39 -17.33 13.55
N HIS A 78 17.96 -18.48 13.99
CA HIS A 78 16.89 -18.63 14.97
C HIS A 78 17.22 -19.81 15.90
N ASP A 79 16.71 -19.75 17.10
CA ASP A 79 16.87 -20.83 18.05
C ASP A 79 15.75 -21.87 17.87
N THR A 80 16.14 -23.13 17.89
CA THR A 80 15.22 -24.24 17.90
C THR A 80 14.67 -24.50 19.32
N GLU A 81 13.58 -25.24 19.42
CA GLU A 81 13.03 -25.69 20.74
C GLU A 81 14.05 -26.50 21.57
N LYS A 82 15.08 -27.05 20.94
CA LYS A 82 16.17 -27.78 21.57
C LYS A 82 17.35 -26.90 22.00
N GLY A 83 17.25 -25.57 21.79
CA GLY A 83 18.31 -24.63 22.15
C GLY A 83 19.49 -24.58 21.16
N GLU A 84 19.33 -25.16 19.97
CA GLU A 84 20.30 -25.07 18.88
C GLU A 84 20.02 -23.82 18.04
N SER A 85 21.05 -23.04 17.72
CA SER A 85 20.92 -21.92 16.78
C SER A 85 21.12 -22.40 15.35
N LEU A 86 20.11 -22.27 14.50
CA LEU A 86 20.15 -22.62 13.10
C LEU A 86 20.00 -21.37 12.21
N GLY A 87 20.79 -21.31 11.15
CA GLY A 87 20.54 -20.39 10.06
C GLY A 87 19.28 -20.77 9.25
N TYR A 88 18.60 -19.80 8.65
CA TYR A 88 17.47 -20.14 7.78
C TYR A 88 17.88 -21.09 6.64
N LEU A 89 19.09 -20.92 6.09
CA LEU A 89 19.59 -21.77 5.00
C LEU A 89 19.98 -23.17 5.47
N ASP A 90 20.15 -23.43 6.78
CA ASP A 90 20.44 -24.77 7.33
C ASP A 90 19.25 -25.72 7.24
N HIS A 91 18.06 -25.20 6.87
CA HIS A 91 16.88 -25.99 6.51
C HIS A 91 16.96 -26.60 5.10
N ILE A 92 18.03 -26.31 4.35
CA ILE A 92 18.32 -26.97 3.08
C ILE A 92 19.43 -28.00 3.34
N PRO A 93 19.18 -29.31 3.15
CA PRO A 93 20.23 -30.32 3.31
C PRO A 93 21.46 -29.94 2.49
N SER A 94 22.63 -29.89 3.14
CA SER A 94 23.90 -29.51 2.48
C SER A 94 24.24 -30.41 1.29
N GLU A 95 23.86 -31.67 1.38
CA GLU A 95 24.06 -32.69 0.35
C GLU A 95 23.23 -32.46 -0.90
N LEU A 96 22.16 -31.67 -0.79
CA LEU A 96 21.31 -31.29 -1.91
C LEU A 96 21.73 -29.97 -2.56
N ILE A 97 22.68 -29.26 -1.98
CA ILE A 97 23.20 -28.01 -2.54
C ILE A 97 24.30 -28.28 -3.54
N LYS A 98 24.06 -27.95 -4.81
CA LYS A 98 25.07 -28.01 -5.86
C LYS A 98 26.00 -26.78 -5.85
N SER A 99 25.39 -25.59 -5.69
CA SER A 99 26.15 -24.34 -5.61
C SER A 99 25.40 -23.27 -4.81
N LYS A 100 26.14 -22.34 -4.21
CA LYS A 100 25.61 -21.22 -3.43
C LYS A 100 26.35 -19.94 -3.84
N ASN A 101 25.58 -18.92 -4.30
CA ASN A 101 26.09 -17.59 -4.62
C ASN A 101 25.54 -16.57 -3.62
N SER A 102 26.41 -16.08 -2.74
CA SER A 102 26.02 -15.13 -1.67
C SER A 102 25.85 -13.69 -2.19
N SER A 103 26.43 -13.33 -3.33
CA SER A 103 26.26 -12.00 -3.92
C SER A 103 24.89 -11.86 -4.56
N GLU A 104 24.41 -12.90 -5.22
CA GLU A 104 23.10 -12.95 -5.87
C GLU A 104 22.01 -13.56 -4.97
N MET A 105 22.38 -14.06 -3.79
CA MET A 105 21.52 -14.79 -2.87
C MET A 105 20.75 -15.94 -3.56
N THR A 106 21.49 -16.77 -4.30
CA THR A 106 20.95 -17.94 -5.02
C THR A 106 21.56 -19.24 -4.53
N ILE A 107 20.76 -20.29 -4.50
CA ILE A 107 21.16 -21.68 -4.22
C ILE A 107 20.67 -22.54 -5.36
N GLU A 108 21.58 -23.25 -6.03
CA GLU A 108 21.24 -24.28 -7.01
C GLU A 108 21.26 -25.65 -6.33
N LEU A 109 20.17 -26.39 -6.45
CA LEU A 109 20.06 -27.76 -5.95
C LEU A 109 20.57 -28.77 -6.96
N ILE A 110 20.95 -29.98 -6.49
CA ILE A 110 21.46 -31.06 -7.35
C ILE A 110 20.48 -31.52 -8.44
N ASN A 111 19.15 -31.34 -8.22
CA ASN A 111 18.13 -31.60 -9.24
C ASN A 111 18.01 -30.48 -10.28
N GLY A 112 18.82 -29.42 -10.17
CA GLY A 112 18.81 -28.25 -11.03
C GLY A 112 17.75 -27.20 -10.69
N SER A 113 17.07 -27.32 -9.54
CA SER A 113 16.20 -26.25 -9.03
C SER A 113 17.03 -25.08 -8.51
N ILE A 114 16.49 -23.86 -8.63
CA ILE A 114 17.12 -22.63 -8.15
C ILE A 114 16.22 -21.99 -7.11
N TYR A 115 16.72 -21.83 -5.90
CA TYR A 115 16.10 -20.99 -4.86
C TYR A 115 16.81 -19.65 -4.84
N CYS A 116 16.05 -18.55 -5.00
CA CYS A 116 16.59 -17.21 -5.11
C CYS A 116 15.86 -16.26 -4.13
N VAL A 117 16.64 -15.53 -3.32
CA VAL A 117 16.12 -14.51 -2.39
C VAL A 117 16.32 -13.13 -3.01
N LEU A 118 15.25 -12.35 -3.13
CA LEU A 118 15.22 -11.08 -3.87
C LEU A 118 14.65 -9.94 -3.05
N GLY A 119 15.20 -8.73 -3.23
CA GLY A 119 14.48 -7.49 -2.91
C GLY A 119 13.77 -6.97 -4.16
N LEU A 120 12.52 -6.56 -4.07
CA LEU A 120 11.74 -6.04 -5.21
C LEU A 120 11.77 -4.50 -5.28
N ASP A 121 12.87 -3.88 -4.89
CA ASP A 121 13.12 -2.45 -4.99
C ASP A 121 13.83 -2.07 -6.30
N GLY A 122 13.44 -0.97 -6.92
CA GLY A 122 14.12 -0.37 -8.07
C GLY A 122 14.42 -1.34 -9.22
N LYS A 123 15.69 -1.45 -9.61
CA LYS A 123 16.15 -2.32 -10.73
C LYS A 123 15.93 -3.82 -10.45
N ASN A 124 15.78 -4.24 -9.21
CA ASN A 124 15.60 -5.64 -8.85
C ASN A 124 14.21 -6.17 -9.21
N ALA A 125 13.17 -5.31 -9.19
CA ALA A 125 11.84 -5.67 -9.67
C ALA A 125 11.87 -6.07 -11.17
N GLN A 126 12.74 -5.44 -11.97
CA GLN A 126 12.93 -5.80 -13.38
C GLN A 126 13.62 -7.16 -13.55
N ARG A 127 14.52 -7.57 -12.64
CA ARG A 127 15.13 -8.90 -12.68
C ARG A 127 14.11 -10.01 -12.50
N ALA A 128 13.12 -9.83 -11.63
CA ALA A 128 12.04 -10.78 -11.44
C ALA A 128 11.21 -10.99 -12.72
N ARG A 129 11.09 -9.98 -13.59
CA ARG A 129 10.42 -10.09 -14.90
C ARG A 129 11.07 -11.09 -15.84
N GLY A 130 12.41 -11.25 -15.77
CA GLY A 130 13.16 -12.19 -16.60
C GLY A 130 13.12 -13.64 -16.11
N MET A 131 12.64 -13.90 -14.89
CA MET A 131 12.59 -15.22 -14.29
C MET A 131 11.28 -15.94 -14.64
N ASN A 132 11.31 -17.28 -14.57
CA ASN A 132 10.17 -18.13 -14.85
C ASN A 132 9.83 -19.00 -13.62
N PRO A 133 9.25 -18.43 -12.55
CA PRO A 133 9.09 -19.09 -11.27
C PRO A 133 7.99 -20.14 -11.27
N MET A 134 8.29 -21.29 -10.63
CA MET A 134 7.36 -22.34 -10.24
C MET A 134 6.75 -22.09 -8.87
N GLY A 135 7.38 -21.26 -8.05
CA GLY A 135 6.88 -20.89 -6.75
C GLY A 135 7.45 -19.55 -6.28
N VAL A 136 6.63 -18.78 -5.59
CA VAL A 136 7.00 -17.45 -5.08
C VAL A 136 6.50 -17.29 -3.65
N ILE A 137 7.37 -16.79 -2.77
CA ILE A 137 6.99 -16.21 -1.48
C ILE A 137 7.13 -14.70 -1.61
N LEU A 138 6.09 -13.95 -1.21
CA LEU A 138 6.13 -12.50 -1.09
C LEU A 138 6.05 -12.14 0.40
N SER A 139 7.23 -12.00 1.04
CA SER A 139 7.35 -11.70 2.46
C SER A 139 7.26 -10.20 2.72
N GLU A 140 6.54 -9.83 3.77
CA GLU A 140 6.19 -8.45 4.11
C GLU A 140 5.42 -7.78 2.97
N PHE A 141 4.48 -8.52 2.35
CA PHE A 141 3.75 -8.08 1.17
C PHE A 141 2.96 -6.79 1.40
N ALA A 142 2.44 -6.55 2.61
CA ALA A 142 1.79 -5.30 2.98
C ALA A 142 2.70 -4.05 2.85
N PHE A 143 4.02 -4.23 2.75
CA PHE A 143 5.02 -3.17 2.63
C PHE A 143 5.70 -3.14 1.25
N MET A 144 5.28 -4.01 0.33
CA MET A 144 5.72 -4.00 -1.07
C MET A 144 4.88 -3.01 -1.88
N ASP A 145 5.40 -2.62 -3.04
CA ASP A 145 4.58 -1.99 -4.07
C ASP A 145 3.56 -2.99 -4.61
N GLU A 146 2.32 -2.54 -4.82
CA GLU A 146 1.24 -3.40 -5.33
C GLU A 146 1.57 -4.01 -6.70
N SER A 147 2.32 -3.30 -7.54
CA SER A 147 2.75 -3.76 -8.86
C SER A 147 3.74 -4.93 -8.82
N ALA A 148 4.34 -5.21 -7.66
CA ALA A 148 5.32 -6.29 -7.52
C ALA A 148 4.72 -7.65 -7.88
N TRP A 149 3.52 -7.96 -7.37
CA TRP A 149 2.82 -9.18 -7.72
C TRP A 149 2.35 -9.19 -9.18
N ASN A 150 1.73 -8.11 -9.65
CA ASN A 150 1.23 -8.00 -11.03
C ASN A 150 2.31 -8.27 -12.08
N THR A 151 3.57 -7.97 -11.74
CA THR A 151 4.74 -8.22 -12.60
C THR A 151 5.10 -9.70 -12.70
N ILE A 152 4.92 -10.47 -11.62
CA ILE A 152 5.37 -11.87 -11.51
C ILE A 152 4.22 -12.85 -11.80
N GLU A 153 3.00 -12.48 -11.45
CA GLU A 153 1.81 -13.33 -11.53
C GLU A 153 1.61 -14.04 -12.87
N PRO A 154 1.70 -13.36 -14.04
CA PRO A 154 1.47 -14.03 -15.32
C PRO A 154 2.37 -15.24 -15.55
N ARG A 155 3.63 -15.16 -15.09
CA ARG A 155 4.59 -16.25 -15.22
C ARG A 155 4.34 -17.38 -14.23
N VAL A 156 4.00 -17.06 -13.00
CA VAL A 156 3.59 -18.06 -11.99
C VAL A 156 2.36 -18.82 -12.48
N LYS A 157 1.38 -18.10 -13.06
CA LYS A 157 0.15 -18.70 -13.61
C LYS A 157 0.44 -19.60 -14.81
N ALA A 158 1.28 -19.13 -15.75
CA ALA A 158 1.67 -19.91 -16.93
C ALA A 158 2.36 -21.24 -16.56
N ASN A 159 3.14 -21.25 -15.47
CA ASN A 159 3.80 -22.45 -14.96
C ASN A 159 2.93 -23.32 -14.04
N ASN A 160 1.65 -23.02 -13.88
CA ASN A 160 0.80 -23.63 -12.86
C ASN A 160 1.44 -23.61 -11.46
N GLY A 161 2.21 -22.54 -11.20
CA GLY A 161 3.02 -22.35 -10.01
C GLY A 161 2.23 -21.88 -8.80
N ILE A 162 2.90 -21.82 -7.66
CA ILE A 162 2.31 -21.44 -6.37
C ILE A 162 2.78 -20.05 -5.92
N ALA A 163 1.94 -19.35 -5.13
CA ALA A 163 2.32 -18.11 -4.48
C ALA A 163 1.83 -18.09 -3.02
N ILE A 164 2.73 -17.69 -2.11
CA ILE A 164 2.45 -17.51 -0.69
C ILE A 164 2.72 -16.06 -0.33
N PHE A 165 1.67 -15.33 0.02
CA PHE A 165 1.72 -13.95 0.48
C PHE A 165 1.80 -13.94 2.00
N VAL A 166 2.86 -13.34 2.53
CA VAL A 166 3.22 -13.37 3.94
C VAL A 166 3.40 -11.94 4.44
N SER A 167 2.65 -11.54 5.47
CA SER A 167 2.85 -10.22 6.09
C SER A 167 2.25 -10.13 7.49
N THR A 168 2.70 -9.17 8.29
CA THR A 168 1.84 -8.49 9.25
C THR A 168 0.98 -7.47 8.51
N PRO A 169 -0.23 -7.13 9.02
CA PRO A 169 -1.04 -6.07 8.42
C PRO A 169 -0.32 -4.72 8.39
N ASN A 170 -0.69 -3.89 7.43
CA ASN A 170 -0.30 -2.48 7.39
C ASN A 170 -1.52 -1.66 6.96
N GLY A 171 -2.52 -1.58 7.84
CA GLY A 171 -3.82 -0.98 7.58
C GLY A 171 -4.59 -1.70 6.47
N GLN A 172 -5.58 -1.03 5.86
CA GLN A 172 -6.44 -1.59 4.81
C GLN A 172 -5.89 -1.32 3.40
N ASN A 173 -4.66 -1.76 3.16
CA ASN A 173 -3.99 -1.63 1.86
C ASN A 173 -4.28 -2.82 0.91
N HIS A 174 -3.49 -2.95 -0.17
CA HIS A 174 -3.60 -4.05 -1.14
C HIS A 174 -3.50 -5.45 -0.50
N PHE A 175 -2.72 -5.62 0.58
CA PHE A 175 -2.66 -6.89 1.31
C PHE A 175 -3.99 -7.20 2.02
N TYR A 176 -4.65 -6.20 2.60
CA TYR A 176 -5.99 -6.34 3.17
C TYR A 176 -7.02 -6.74 2.11
N THR A 177 -6.97 -6.08 0.95
CA THR A 177 -7.86 -6.40 -0.19
C THR A 177 -7.65 -7.84 -0.64
N LEU A 178 -6.39 -8.27 -0.80
CA LEU A 178 -6.05 -9.64 -1.17
C LEU A 178 -6.46 -10.65 -0.09
N PHE A 179 -6.27 -10.33 1.19
CA PHE A 179 -6.66 -11.19 2.31
C PHE A 179 -8.18 -11.43 2.36
N ASN A 180 -8.97 -10.37 2.18
CA ASN A 180 -10.42 -10.49 2.13
C ASN A 180 -10.89 -11.23 0.87
N HIS A 181 -10.24 -11.01 -0.27
CA HIS A 181 -10.50 -11.78 -1.49
C HIS A 181 -10.23 -13.28 -1.25
N ALA A 182 -9.10 -13.61 -0.66
CA ALA A 182 -8.75 -15.00 -0.33
C ALA A 182 -9.76 -15.63 0.64
N LYS A 183 -10.20 -14.88 1.65
CA LYS A 183 -11.23 -15.34 2.61
C LYS A 183 -12.59 -15.59 1.94
N ALA A 184 -12.94 -14.79 0.95
CA ALA A 184 -14.20 -14.92 0.20
C ALA A 184 -14.15 -16.04 -0.86
N ASN A 185 -12.96 -16.54 -1.24
CA ASN A 185 -12.75 -17.57 -2.27
C ASN A 185 -11.92 -18.75 -1.73
N PRO A 186 -12.44 -19.52 -0.75
CA PRO A 186 -11.68 -20.57 -0.06
C PRO A 186 -11.34 -21.76 -0.94
N ASP A 187 -12.02 -21.97 -2.06
CA ASP A 187 -11.74 -23.04 -3.02
C ASP A 187 -10.44 -22.80 -3.79
N ASP A 188 -10.11 -21.53 -4.06
CA ASP A 188 -8.93 -21.13 -4.83
C ASP A 188 -7.77 -20.67 -3.94
N TYR A 189 -8.07 -20.19 -2.73
CA TYR A 189 -7.12 -19.59 -1.83
C TYR A 189 -7.16 -20.21 -0.43
N PHE A 190 -6.00 -20.40 0.15
CA PHE A 190 -5.87 -20.56 1.59
C PHE A 190 -5.68 -19.18 2.25
N SER A 191 -6.44 -18.86 3.29
CA SER A 191 -6.25 -17.67 4.10
C SER A 191 -6.14 -18.00 5.58
N SER A 192 -5.24 -17.33 6.29
CA SER A 192 -5.06 -17.54 7.73
C SER A 192 -4.62 -16.26 8.42
N LEU A 193 -5.25 -15.97 9.56
CA LEU A 193 -4.86 -14.89 10.46
C LEU A 193 -4.46 -15.53 11.81
N ILE A 194 -3.23 -15.26 12.26
CA ILE A 194 -2.65 -15.78 13.51
C ILE A 194 -2.18 -14.59 14.35
N THR A 195 -2.70 -14.49 15.55
CA THR A 195 -2.38 -13.46 16.53
C THR A 195 -1.40 -13.99 17.59
N ILE A 196 -0.93 -13.10 18.45
CA ILE A 196 -0.08 -13.47 19.59
C ILE A 196 -0.79 -14.50 20.52
N LYS A 197 -2.12 -14.44 20.61
CA LYS A 197 -2.90 -15.39 21.43
C LYS A 197 -2.87 -16.81 20.88
N ASP A 198 -2.72 -16.95 19.57
CA ASP A 198 -2.72 -18.24 18.90
C ASP A 198 -1.36 -18.94 18.95
N ILE A 199 -0.27 -18.16 19.10
CA ILE A 199 1.08 -18.73 19.10
C ILE A 199 1.56 -19.23 20.46
N GLY A 200 1.06 -18.67 21.57
CA GLY A 200 1.39 -19.09 22.94
C GLY A 200 2.84 -18.93 23.36
N ILE A 201 3.69 -18.25 22.57
CA ILE A 201 5.13 -18.12 22.80
C ILE A 201 5.45 -16.82 23.55
N ILE A 202 4.65 -15.80 23.32
CA ILE A 202 4.79 -14.46 23.90
C ILE A 202 3.58 -14.26 24.80
N GLY A 203 3.80 -14.12 26.10
CA GLY A 203 2.73 -13.94 27.07
C GLY A 203 2.13 -12.53 27.09
N ASP A 204 1.00 -12.40 27.77
CA ASP A 204 0.35 -11.09 27.97
C ASP A 204 1.23 -10.11 28.75
N ASP A 205 2.13 -10.62 29.60
CA ASP A 205 3.13 -9.85 30.33
C ASP A 205 4.06 -9.05 29.41
N HIS A 206 4.47 -9.63 28.29
CA HIS A 206 5.25 -8.92 27.28
C HIS A 206 4.48 -7.76 26.64
N ILE A 207 3.21 -7.95 26.36
CA ILE A 207 2.34 -6.91 25.79
C ILE A 207 2.15 -5.76 26.79
N GLU A 208 1.94 -6.11 28.08
CA GLU A 208 1.85 -5.12 29.14
C GLU A 208 3.15 -4.35 29.34
N ASP A 209 4.30 -5.01 29.21
CA ASP A 209 5.60 -4.34 29.26
C ASP A 209 5.79 -3.38 28.08
N LEU A 210 5.37 -3.74 26.87
CA LEU A 210 5.37 -2.83 25.71
C LEU A 210 4.53 -1.59 25.97
N ARG A 211 3.32 -1.75 26.54
CA ARG A 211 2.45 -0.64 26.92
C ARG A 211 3.08 0.27 27.97
N LYS A 212 3.66 -0.32 29.02
CA LYS A 212 4.38 0.43 30.08
C LYS A 212 5.57 1.23 29.53
N ARG A 213 6.25 0.71 28.51
CA ARG A 213 7.35 1.41 27.83
C ARG A 213 6.87 2.48 26.84
N GLY A 214 5.55 2.70 26.73
CA GLY A 214 4.96 3.71 25.85
C GLY A 214 4.94 3.33 24.38
N VAL A 215 5.05 2.03 24.05
CA VAL A 215 4.86 1.57 22.67
C VAL A 215 3.40 1.84 22.27
N PRO A 216 3.16 2.50 21.12
CA PRO A 216 1.81 2.84 20.68
C PRO A 216 0.90 1.63 20.61
N GLU A 217 -0.32 1.72 21.15
CA GLU A 217 -1.29 0.62 21.12
C GLU A 217 -1.57 0.15 19.69
N ASP A 218 -1.62 1.10 18.80
CA ASP A 218 -1.78 0.80 17.37
C ASP A 218 -0.68 -0.12 16.81
N PHE A 219 0.58 0.10 17.15
CA PHE A 219 1.68 -0.79 16.76
C PHE A 219 1.48 -2.19 17.34
N ILE A 220 1.08 -2.26 18.62
CA ILE A 220 0.80 -3.54 19.31
C ILE A 220 -0.34 -4.28 18.58
N GLN A 221 -1.42 -3.58 18.24
CA GLN A 221 -2.54 -4.17 17.52
C GLN A 221 -2.15 -4.67 16.13
N GLN A 222 -1.30 -3.94 15.42
CA GLN A 222 -0.83 -4.35 14.09
C GLN A 222 0.11 -5.56 14.16
N GLU A 223 1.18 -5.46 14.93
CA GLU A 223 2.28 -6.43 14.90
C GLU A 223 1.97 -7.73 15.67
N TYR A 224 1.14 -7.63 16.72
CA TYR A 224 0.86 -8.76 17.60
C TYR A 224 -0.56 -9.32 17.47
N TYR A 225 -1.55 -8.47 17.18
CA TYR A 225 -2.94 -8.91 17.01
C TYR A 225 -3.40 -8.91 15.55
N CYS A 226 -2.52 -8.63 14.60
CA CYS A 226 -2.80 -8.64 13.16
C CYS A 226 -4.02 -7.78 12.78
N SER A 227 -4.19 -6.65 13.45
CA SER A 227 -5.29 -5.74 13.17
C SER A 227 -5.07 -5.00 11.86
N PHE A 228 -6.06 -5.05 10.97
CA PHE A 228 -6.12 -4.27 9.74
C PHE A 228 -6.83 -2.92 9.93
N THR A 229 -7.37 -2.63 11.11
CA THR A 229 -8.21 -1.44 11.34
C THR A 229 -7.41 -0.16 11.52
N ARG A 230 -6.12 -0.20 11.24
CA ARG A 230 -5.23 0.89 11.54
C ARG A 230 -4.84 1.72 10.31
N GLY A 231 -4.82 3.05 10.46
CA GLY A 231 -3.97 3.94 9.67
C GLY A 231 -2.50 3.74 10.03
N ALA A 232 -1.59 3.89 9.07
CA ALA A 232 -0.16 3.71 9.28
C ALA A 232 0.36 4.51 10.49
N GLU A 233 1.32 3.96 11.22
CA GLU A 233 1.97 4.65 12.33
C GLU A 233 2.53 6.00 11.87
N GLY A 234 2.28 7.06 12.64
CA GLY A 234 2.60 8.42 12.22
C GLY A 234 1.64 9.02 11.18
N SER A 235 0.53 8.34 10.83
CA SER A 235 -0.45 8.86 9.88
C SER A 235 -1.06 10.17 10.39
N TYR A 236 -1.22 11.12 9.45
CA TYR A 236 -1.86 12.40 9.74
C TYR A 236 -3.38 12.30 9.85
N TYR A 237 -4.02 11.38 9.11
CA TYR A 237 -5.48 11.32 8.96
C TYR A 237 -6.08 9.95 9.27
N GLY A 238 -5.28 8.89 9.42
CA GLY A 238 -5.78 7.52 9.54
C GLY A 238 -6.86 7.32 10.60
N LYS A 239 -6.71 7.93 11.80
CA LYS A 239 -7.74 7.88 12.85
C LYS A 239 -9.05 8.58 12.44
N LEU A 240 -8.96 9.67 11.69
CA LEU A 240 -10.12 10.43 11.23
C LEU A 240 -10.84 9.67 10.10
N ILE A 241 -10.09 9.02 9.22
CA ILE A 241 -10.67 8.17 8.16
C ILE A 241 -11.31 6.91 8.77
N GLN A 242 -10.67 6.30 9.79
CA GLN A 242 -11.29 5.19 10.51
C GLN A 242 -12.61 5.62 11.17
N LYS A 243 -12.62 6.79 11.83
CA LYS A 243 -13.86 7.35 12.36
C LYS A 243 -14.92 7.58 11.28
N ALA A 244 -14.52 8.00 10.08
CA ALA A 244 -15.45 8.16 8.96
C ALA A 244 -16.08 6.82 8.52
N ARG A 245 -15.32 5.70 8.59
CA ARG A 245 -15.85 4.34 8.37
C ARG A 245 -16.85 3.95 9.45
N ASP A 246 -16.47 4.12 10.71
CA ASP A 246 -17.30 3.77 11.87
C ASP A 246 -18.61 4.56 11.91
N ASP A 247 -18.56 5.84 11.51
CA ASP A 247 -19.72 6.74 11.40
C ASP A 247 -20.58 6.46 10.13
N GLY A 248 -20.22 5.51 9.27
CA GLY A 248 -20.92 5.22 8.01
C GLY A 248 -20.80 6.30 6.93
N ARG A 249 -19.80 7.20 7.04
CA ARG A 249 -19.55 8.28 6.06
C ARG A 249 -18.76 7.83 4.83
N ILE A 250 -18.29 6.59 4.82
CA ILE A 250 -17.73 5.91 3.64
C ILE A 250 -18.77 4.90 3.20
N CYS A 251 -19.54 5.23 2.15
CA CYS A 251 -20.72 4.48 1.74
C CYS A 251 -20.91 4.52 0.22
N ASP A 252 -21.96 3.95 -0.30
CA ASP A 252 -22.34 4.13 -1.71
C ASP A 252 -22.98 5.52 -1.90
N LEU A 253 -22.09 6.51 -2.04
CA LEU A 253 -22.46 7.91 -2.12
C LEU A 253 -22.95 8.26 -3.53
N LEU A 254 -24.18 8.72 -3.63
CA LEU A 254 -24.77 9.15 -4.90
C LEU A 254 -24.27 10.55 -5.29
N ILE A 255 -24.09 10.75 -6.59
CA ILE A 255 -23.77 12.05 -7.17
C ILE A 255 -25.06 12.87 -7.25
N ASP A 256 -25.04 14.07 -6.71
CA ASP A 256 -26.14 15.02 -6.83
C ASP A 256 -25.99 15.83 -8.13
N ARG A 257 -26.89 15.62 -9.08
CA ARG A 257 -26.80 16.26 -10.40
C ARG A 257 -27.20 17.74 -10.40
N ASP A 258 -27.89 18.18 -9.36
CA ASP A 258 -28.30 19.57 -9.20
C ASP A 258 -27.19 20.45 -8.60
N LEU A 259 -26.15 19.81 -8.07
CA LEU A 259 -25.01 20.51 -7.49
C LEU A 259 -23.79 20.43 -8.41
N PRO A 260 -23.04 21.54 -8.52
CA PRO A 260 -21.81 21.53 -9.29
C PRO A 260 -20.74 20.63 -8.65
N VAL A 261 -19.88 20.09 -9.49
CA VAL A 261 -18.73 19.29 -9.10
C VAL A 261 -17.48 20.16 -9.18
N TYR A 262 -16.63 20.01 -8.20
CA TYR A 262 -15.30 20.60 -8.12
C TYR A 262 -14.24 19.50 -8.27
N THR A 263 -13.06 19.88 -8.75
CA THR A 263 -11.91 18.96 -8.73
C THR A 263 -10.70 19.59 -8.06
N SER A 264 -9.89 18.80 -7.41
CA SER A 264 -8.59 19.22 -6.89
C SER A 264 -7.49 18.25 -7.35
N TRP A 265 -6.38 18.82 -7.75
CA TRP A 265 -5.32 18.11 -8.45
C TRP A 265 -3.99 18.22 -7.72
N ASP A 266 -3.22 17.15 -7.72
CA ASP A 266 -1.77 17.17 -7.54
C ASP A 266 -1.12 16.73 -8.84
N LEU A 267 -0.24 17.58 -9.41
CA LEU A 267 0.29 17.40 -10.76
C LEU A 267 1.77 16.98 -10.69
N GLY A 268 2.02 15.67 -10.69
CA GLY A 268 3.36 15.12 -10.81
C GLY A 268 3.86 15.04 -12.25
N PHE A 269 5.13 15.39 -12.52
CA PHE A 269 5.74 15.26 -13.86
C PHE A 269 6.66 14.04 -13.94
N GLY A 270 6.97 13.26 -13.27
CA GLY A 270 7.73 12.00 -13.22
C GLY A 270 7.13 11.06 -12.20
N ASP A 271 6.16 11.60 -11.48
CA ASP A 271 5.41 10.96 -10.41
C ASP A 271 3.92 10.89 -10.79
N SER A 272 3.08 10.43 -9.86
CA SER A 272 1.64 10.31 -10.11
C SER A 272 0.95 11.66 -10.14
N THR A 273 0.05 11.86 -11.10
CA THR A 273 -0.98 12.91 -11.04
C THR A 273 -2.22 12.34 -10.37
N SER A 274 -2.74 13.04 -9.37
CA SER A 274 -3.89 12.63 -8.56
C SER A 274 -5.01 13.65 -8.63
N ILE A 275 -6.25 13.17 -8.73
CA ILE A 275 -7.43 14.01 -8.87
C ILE A 275 -8.52 13.52 -7.93
N TRP A 276 -9.11 14.45 -7.16
CA TRP A 276 -10.33 14.24 -6.42
C TRP A 276 -11.49 15.00 -7.04
N TRP A 277 -12.69 14.39 -7.07
CA TRP A 277 -13.95 15.01 -7.42
C TRP A 277 -14.80 15.18 -6.18
N PHE A 278 -15.32 16.37 -5.94
CA PHE A 278 -16.16 16.63 -4.77
C PHE A 278 -17.30 17.60 -5.03
N GLN A 279 -18.31 17.52 -4.18
CA GLN A 279 -19.46 18.43 -4.14
C GLN A 279 -19.57 19.05 -2.76
N ILE A 280 -19.98 20.31 -2.71
CA ILE A 280 -20.26 21.05 -1.48
C ILE A 280 -21.79 21.08 -1.30
N LYS A 281 -22.25 20.45 -0.23
CA LYS A 281 -23.69 20.37 0.07
C LYS A 281 -24.17 21.63 0.82
N PRO A 282 -25.45 22.05 0.65
CA PRO A 282 -26.01 23.20 1.37
C PRO A 282 -25.97 23.08 2.89
N ASN A 283 -25.96 21.86 3.43
CA ASN A 283 -25.86 21.60 4.88
C ASN A 283 -24.41 21.62 5.42
N GLY A 284 -23.43 22.02 4.60
CA GLY A 284 -22.02 22.08 4.99
C GLY A 284 -21.27 20.74 4.92
N ALA A 285 -21.89 19.68 4.40
CA ALA A 285 -21.19 18.42 4.13
C ALA A 285 -20.41 18.48 2.81
N TYR A 286 -19.30 17.75 2.76
CA TYR A 286 -18.44 17.63 1.59
C TYR A 286 -18.48 16.20 1.07
N HIS A 287 -19.00 16.02 -0.13
CA HIS A 287 -19.17 14.72 -0.76
C HIS A 287 -18.05 14.45 -1.75
N PHE A 288 -17.09 13.61 -1.39
CA PHE A 288 -16.03 13.14 -2.29
C PHE A 288 -16.56 11.96 -3.10
N ILE A 289 -16.81 12.19 -4.38
CA ILE A 289 -17.59 11.29 -5.24
C ILE A 289 -16.73 10.41 -6.15
N ASN A 290 -15.48 10.80 -6.38
CA ASN A 290 -14.54 10.02 -7.20
C ASN A 290 -13.09 10.39 -6.88
N TYR A 291 -12.20 9.45 -7.20
CA TYR A 291 -10.74 9.63 -7.18
C TYR A 291 -10.09 8.95 -8.37
N TYR A 292 -9.11 9.57 -8.95
CA TYR A 292 -8.28 8.99 -10.01
C TYR A 292 -6.83 9.38 -9.84
N GLU A 293 -5.92 8.44 -10.07
CA GLU A 293 -4.50 8.71 -10.20
C GLU A 293 -3.88 7.86 -11.30
N ASN A 294 -2.86 8.39 -11.94
CA ASN A 294 -2.02 7.69 -12.90
C ASN A 294 -0.66 8.36 -13.00
N HIS A 295 0.32 7.69 -13.62
CA HIS A 295 1.66 8.20 -13.86
C HIS A 295 2.07 7.98 -15.33
N GLY A 296 3.03 8.80 -15.79
CA GLY A 296 3.59 8.65 -17.14
C GLY A 296 2.70 9.13 -18.28
N GLU A 297 1.59 9.82 -17.97
CA GLU A 297 0.63 10.31 -18.94
C GLU A 297 0.69 11.84 -19.05
N GLY A 298 0.35 12.37 -20.24
CA GLY A 298 0.27 13.80 -20.48
C GLY A 298 -1.04 14.41 -19.99
N MET A 299 -1.08 15.76 -19.89
CA MET A 299 -2.25 16.53 -19.43
C MET A 299 -3.56 16.14 -20.16
N LYS A 300 -3.48 15.87 -21.47
CA LYS A 300 -4.64 15.48 -22.26
C LYS A 300 -5.34 14.23 -21.70
N HIS A 301 -4.59 13.21 -21.29
CA HIS A 301 -5.14 11.97 -20.71
C HIS A 301 -6.04 12.26 -19.50
N TYR A 302 -5.59 13.10 -18.60
CA TYR A 302 -6.34 13.43 -17.37
C TYR A 302 -7.57 14.30 -17.69
N ILE A 303 -7.47 15.18 -18.67
CA ILE A 303 -8.59 15.99 -19.16
C ILE A 303 -9.64 15.12 -19.83
N ASP A 304 -9.23 14.13 -20.63
CA ASP A 304 -10.14 13.16 -21.22
C ASP A 304 -10.89 12.35 -20.13
N LYS A 305 -10.20 12.01 -19.00
CA LYS A 305 -10.84 11.36 -17.84
C LYS A 305 -11.89 12.23 -17.17
N ILE A 306 -11.64 13.52 -17.03
CA ILE A 306 -12.63 14.48 -16.49
C ILE A 306 -13.83 14.59 -17.41
N ASN A 307 -13.61 14.74 -18.71
CA ASN A 307 -14.70 14.85 -19.68
C ASN A 307 -15.52 13.57 -19.73
N GLN A 308 -14.89 12.40 -19.72
CA GLN A 308 -15.56 11.11 -19.65
C GLN A 308 -16.46 11.02 -18.39
N PHE A 309 -15.92 11.38 -17.21
CA PHE A 309 -16.69 11.36 -15.98
C PHE A 309 -17.88 12.33 -16.01
N LYS A 310 -17.72 13.50 -16.66
CA LYS A 310 -18.81 14.46 -16.88
C LYS A 310 -19.94 13.86 -17.70
N GLU A 311 -19.61 13.21 -18.82
CA GLU A 311 -20.57 12.59 -19.72
C GLU A 311 -21.29 11.40 -19.06
N ASP A 312 -20.52 10.48 -18.45
CA ASP A 312 -21.05 9.26 -17.83
C ASP A 312 -22.05 9.57 -16.70
N HIS A 313 -21.85 10.68 -15.99
CA HIS A 313 -22.66 11.03 -14.81
C HIS A 313 -23.61 12.22 -15.05
N ASN A 314 -23.56 12.86 -16.21
CA ASN A 314 -24.35 14.04 -16.57
C ASN A 314 -24.23 15.14 -15.48
N ILE A 315 -22.98 15.57 -15.22
CA ILE A 315 -22.64 16.57 -14.20
C ILE A 315 -22.12 17.86 -14.82
N THR A 316 -22.13 18.94 -14.04
CA THR A 316 -21.54 20.22 -14.40
C THR A 316 -20.36 20.50 -13.48
N TYR A 317 -19.21 20.84 -14.06
CA TYR A 317 -18.07 21.33 -13.27
C TYR A 317 -18.22 22.84 -12.98
N LYS A 318 -17.78 23.25 -11.77
CA LYS A 318 -17.65 24.67 -11.43
C LYS A 318 -16.18 25.08 -11.50
N ASP A 319 -15.34 24.53 -10.64
CA ASP A 319 -13.95 24.93 -10.54
C ASP A 319 -13.00 23.73 -10.51
N HIS A 320 -11.80 23.92 -11.04
CA HIS A 320 -10.69 22.98 -11.00
C HIS A 320 -9.53 23.60 -10.25
N TYR A 321 -9.20 23.07 -9.07
CA TYR A 321 -8.14 23.59 -8.21
C TYR A 321 -6.83 22.84 -8.44
N ALA A 322 -5.74 23.59 -8.55
CA ALA A 322 -4.40 23.05 -8.77
C ALA A 322 -3.38 23.68 -7.81
N PRO A 323 -2.21 23.04 -7.62
CA PRO A 323 -1.16 23.61 -6.79
C PRO A 323 -0.64 24.94 -7.38
N PHE A 324 -0.06 25.78 -6.51
CA PHE A 324 0.44 27.11 -6.85
C PHE A 324 1.47 27.12 -7.99
N ASP A 325 2.23 26.02 -8.16
CA ASP A 325 3.30 25.87 -9.14
C ASP A 325 2.83 25.42 -10.54
N ILE A 326 1.52 25.26 -10.76
CA ILE A 326 0.97 24.96 -12.09
C ILE A 326 1.32 26.06 -13.13
N GLY A 327 1.56 27.29 -12.67
CA GLY A 327 1.97 28.42 -13.50
C GLY A 327 3.47 28.45 -13.84
N VAL A 328 4.28 27.53 -13.34
CA VAL A 328 5.72 27.47 -13.63
C VAL A 328 5.94 27.01 -15.07
N THR A 329 6.81 27.73 -15.80
CA THR A 329 7.17 27.39 -17.19
C THR A 329 7.98 26.09 -17.22
N GLU A 330 7.56 25.15 -18.04
CA GLU A 330 8.31 23.92 -18.28
C GLU A 330 9.49 24.18 -19.22
N TYR A 331 10.69 23.78 -18.78
CA TYR A 331 11.92 24.05 -19.54
C TYR A 331 11.92 23.37 -20.92
N SER A 332 11.23 22.24 -21.06
CA SER A 332 11.19 21.45 -22.30
C SER A 332 10.25 22.02 -23.37
N SER A 333 9.14 22.64 -22.96
CA SER A 333 8.09 23.15 -23.87
C SER A 333 8.07 24.68 -23.99
N GLY A 334 8.69 25.37 -23.04
CA GLY A 334 8.59 26.84 -22.93
C GLY A 334 7.18 27.34 -22.56
N ASN A 335 6.24 26.40 -22.29
CA ASN A 335 4.85 26.69 -21.91
C ASN A 335 4.60 26.37 -20.44
N THR A 336 3.54 26.89 -19.85
CA THR A 336 3.10 26.54 -18.51
C THR A 336 2.07 25.43 -18.58
N ARG A 337 1.99 24.57 -17.55
CA ARG A 337 0.92 23.56 -17.45
C ARG A 337 -0.46 24.21 -17.44
N LEU A 338 -0.56 25.40 -16.87
CA LEU A 338 -1.79 26.21 -16.87
C LEU A 338 -2.26 26.55 -18.28
N ASN A 339 -1.34 26.99 -19.15
CA ASN A 339 -1.65 27.31 -20.55
C ASN A 339 -2.00 26.05 -21.34
N THR A 340 -1.23 24.97 -21.16
CA THR A 340 -1.52 23.68 -21.80
C THR A 340 -2.91 23.18 -21.41
N ALA A 341 -3.32 23.30 -20.15
CA ALA A 341 -4.66 22.91 -19.71
C ALA A 341 -5.76 23.77 -20.38
N ARG A 342 -5.52 25.07 -20.53
CA ARG A 342 -6.45 26.00 -21.23
C ARG A 342 -6.63 25.62 -22.69
N GLU A 343 -5.58 25.21 -23.39
CA GLU A 343 -5.65 24.71 -24.76
C GLU A 343 -6.56 23.49 -24.89
N PHE A 344 -6.65 22.66 -23.85
CA PHE A 344 -7.56 21.51 -23.76
C PHE A 344 -8.90 21.84 -23.10
N GLY A 345 -9.21 23.12 -22.85
CA GLY A 345 -10.54 23.57 -22.39
C GLY A 345 -10.74 23.56 -20.88
N ILE A 346 -9.69 23.39 -20.07
CA ILE A 346 -9.78 23.46 -18.60
C ILE A 346 -9.09 24.72 -18.06
N ASN A 347 -9.84 25.46 -17.24
CA ASN A 347 -9.31 26.60 -16.50
C ASN A 347 -9.05 26.19 -15.05
N PHE A 348 -7.78 26.09 -14.69
CA PHE A 348 -7.39 25.86 -13.29
C PHE A 348 -7.38 27.15 -12.48
N ILE A 349 -7.78 27.01 -11.22
CA ILE A 349 -7.58 28.02 -10.18
C ILE A 349 -6.35 27.61 -9.37
N PRO A 350 -5.20 28.29 -9.54
CA PRO A 350 -4.02 28.03 -8.72
C PRO A 350 -4.28 28.42 -7.28
N LEU A 351 -3.95 27.55 -6.35
CA LEU A 351 -4.07 27.82 -4.91
C LEU A 351 -2.83 28.56 -4.40
N GLU A 352 -3.00 29.31 -3.34
CA GLU A 352 -1.87 29.94 -2.66
C GLU A 352 -0.91 28.90 -2.06
N LYS A 353 0.38 29.19 -2.13
CA LYS A 353 1.39 28.38 -1.43
C LYS A 353 1.24 28.53 0.07
N LYS A 354 0.87 27.45 0.76
CA LYS A 354 0.80 27.39 2.22
C LYS A 354 1.79 26.38 2.77
N PRO A 355 2.28 26.57 3.99
CA PRO A 355 3.07 25.56 4.69
C PRO A 355 2.32 24.24 4.76
N ILE A 356 3.03 23.11 4.60
CA ILE A 356 2.43 21.78 4.63
C ILE A 356 1.64 21.53 5.93
N PRO A 357 2.12 21.91 7.13
CA PRO A 357 1.37 21.74 8.38
C PRO A 357 0.00 22.44 8.37
N ASP A 358 -0.08 23.64 7.78
CA ASP A 358 -1.35 24.38 7.67
C ASP A 358 -2.35 23.66 6.76
N GLY A 359 -1.86 23.09 5.67
CA GLY A 359 -2.65 22.27 4.77
C GLY A 359 -3.14 20.96 5.46
N ILE A 360 -2.27 20.32 6.24
CA ILE A 360 -2.65 19.14 7.05
C ILE A 360 -3.74 19.50 8.07
N GLN A 361 -3.61 20.64 8.73
CA GLN A 361 -4.63 21.10 9.67
C GLN A 361 -5.94 21.49 8.97
N ALA A 362 -5.87 22.02 7.75
CA ALA A 362 -7.06 22.27 6.93
C ALA A 362 -7.83 20.97 6.66
N VAL A 363 -7.14 19.91 6.26
CA VAL A 363 -7.74 18.58 6.08
C VAL A 363 -8.40 18.09 7.36
N ARG A 364 -7.68 18.10 8.48
CA ARG A 364 -8.20 17.66 9.77
C ARG A 364 -9.49 18.37 10.18
N SER A 365 -9.61 19.66 9.85
CA SER A 365 -10.78 20.47 10.23
C SER A 365 -12.01 20.15 9.39
N ILE A 366 -11.88 19.66 8.16
CA ILE A 366 -13.03 19.34 7.29
C ILE A 366 -13.44 17.87 7.36
N LEU A 367 -12.54 16.94 7.74
CA LEU A 367 -12.77 15.50 7.66
C LEU A 367 -13.99 15.01 8.46
N SER A 368 -14.40 15.74 9.52
CA SER A 368 -15.63 15.43 10.27
C SER A 368 -16.90 15.57 9.42
N ASN A 369 -16.86 16.42 8.40
CA ASN A 369 -17.98 16.73 7.52
C ASN A 369 -17.82 16.11 6.12
N CYS A 370 -16.77 15.29 5.92
CA CYS A 370 -16.52 14.61 4.65
C CYS A 370 -17.25 13.27 4.59
N TYR A 371 -17.86 13.01 3.45
CA TYR A 371 -18.46 11.74 3.03
C TYR A 371 -17.77 11.28 1.77
N PHE A 372 -17.58 9.97 1.63
CA PHE A 372 -16.82 9.40 0.51
C PHE A 372 -17.60 8.28 -0.17
N ASN A 373 -17.55 8.23 -1.49
CA ASN A 373 -17.99 7.03 -2.21
C ASN A 373 -16.96 5.91 -1.97
N GLY A 374 -17.38 4.84 -1.30
CA GLY A 374 -16.48 3.77 -0.84
C GLY A 374 -15.80 3.02 -1.98
N GLN A 375 -16.45 2.89 -3.15
CA GLN A 375 -15.90 2.19 -4.31
C GLN A 375 -14.99 3.10 -5.14
N ARG A 376 -15.52 4.25 -5.58
CA ARG A 376 -14.80 5.17 -6.47
C ARG A 376 -13.64 5.90 -5.80
N CYS A 377 -13.66 6.04 -4.48
CA CYS A 377 -12.61 6.71 -3.71
C CYS A 377 -11.66 5.74 -3.00
N THR A 378 -11.73 4.43 -3.23
CA THR A 378 -10.94 3.41 -2.50
C THR A 378 -9.46 3.76 -2.45
N LYS A 379 -8.83 4.06 -3.59
CA LYS A 379 -7.40 4.37 -3.65
C LYS A 379 -7.06 5.71 -2.99
N GLY A 380 -7.89 6.72 -3.18
CA GLY A 380 -7.73 8.01 -2.51
C GLY A 380 -7.87 7.91 -0.99
N LEU A 381 -8.81 7.09 -0.49
CA LEU A 381 -8.94 6.79 0.93
C LEU A 381 -7.69 6.09 1.48
N GLN A 382 -7.07 5.18 0.72
CA GLN A 382 -5.78 4.60 1.09
C GLN A 382 -4.69 5.67 1.19
N CYS A 383 -4.65 6.64 0.28
CA CYS A 383 -3.70 7.75 0.37
C CYS A 383 -3.90 8.53 1.67
N LEU A 384 -5.14 8.80 2.09
CA LEU A 384 -5.42 9.49 3.35
C LEU A 384 -5.09 8.63 4.58
N ASP A 385 -5.34 7.33 4.53
CA ASP A 385 -5.00 6.41 5.63
C ASP A 385 -3.48 6.35 5.89
N PHE A 386 -2.69 6.34 4.81
CA PHE A 386 -1.26 6.07 4.87
C PHE A 386 -0.37 7.31 4.76
N TYR A 387 -0.93 8.50 4.51
CA TYR A 387 -0.17 9.74 4.55
C TYR A 387 0.38 10.00 5.95
N ARG A 388 1.70 9.87 6.10
CA ARG A 388 2.37 9.77 7.41
C ARG A 388 3.60 10.66 7.51
N LYS A 389 4.01 10.89 8.74
CA LYS A 389 5.29 11.54 9.08
C LYS A 389 6.47 10.68 8.63
N LYS A 390 7.53 11.32 8.16
CA LYS A 390 8.79 10.65 7.85
C LYS A 390 9.44 10.14 9.14
N TRP A 391 9.83 8.85 9.15
CA TRP A 391 10.53 8.24 10.27
C TRP A 391 12.05 8.39 10.16
N ASN A 392 12.73 8.66 11.27
CA ASN A 392 14.18 8.64 11.39
C ASN A 392 14.62 7.39 12.16
N ASP A 393 15.16 6.40 11.46
CA ASP A 393 15.59 5.14 12.06
C ASP A 393 16.76 5.29 13.06
N ALA A 394 17.66 6.24 12.81
CA ALA A 394 18.83 6.46 13.65
C ALA A 394 18.44 7.12 14.99
N MET A 395 17.55 8.10 14.95
CA MET A 395 17.13 8.86 16.13
C MET A 395 15.86 8.30 16.78
N LYS A 396 15.18 7.32 16.15
CA LYS A 396 13.90 6.74 16.61
C LYS A 396 12.79 7.76 16.87
N VAL A 397 12.72 8.79 16.01
CA VAL A 397 11.72 9.87 16.10
C VAL A 397 11.08 10.13 14.72
N TYR A 398 9.87 10.68 14.74
CA TYR A 398 9.22 11.18 13.54
C TYR A 398 9.64 12.62 13.24
N TYR A 399 9.96 12.90 11.97
CA TYR A 399 10.05 14.27 11.49
C TYR A 399 8.67 14.90 11.38
N GLU A 400 8.57 16.21 11.50
CA GLU A 400 7.32 16.94 11.24
C GLU A 400 6.91 16.92 9.76
N GLN A 401 7.84 16.64 8.86
CA GLN A 401 7.59 16.54 7.43
C GLN A 401 6.95 15.20 7.06
N PRO A 402 6.02 15.19 6.09
CA PRO A 402 5.47 13.95 5.58
C PRO A 402 6.51 13.14 4.81
N GLN A 403 6.32 11.82 4.85
CA GLN A 403 7.03 10.89 4.00
C GLN A 403 6.55 11.08 2.57
N HIS A 404 7.47 11.30 1.64
CA HIS A 404 7.15 11.27 0.22
C HIS A 404 7.18 9.82 -0.25
N ASP A 405 6.01 9.29 -0.58
CA ASP A 405 5.81 7.93 -1.08
C ASP A 405 4.56 7.90 -1.98
N GLN A 406 4.16 6.72 -2.43
CA GLN A 406 3.01 6.52 -3.32
C GLN A 406 1.67 7.06 -2.78
N TYR A 407 1.57 7.37 -1.49
CA TYR A 407 0.36 7.90 -0.87
C TYR A 407 0.34 9.43 -0.79
N SER A 408 1.49 10.07 -0.99
CA SER A 408 1.62 11.52 -0.83
C SER A 408 0.81 12.30 -1.86
N HIS A 409 0.80 11.88 -3.12
CA HIS A 409 0.11 12.59 -4.21
C HIS A 409 -1.40 12.70 -4.00
N GLY A 410 -2.06 11.59 -3.66
CA GLY A 410 -3.49 11.59 -3.36
C GLY A 410 -3.85 12.38 -2.12
N ALA A 411 -2.99 12.37 -1.10
CA ALA A 411 -3.17 13.17 0.12
C ALA A 411 -2.92 14.65 -0.13
N ASP A 412 -1.97 15.01 -0.99
CA ASP A 412 -1.68 16.40 -1.36
C ASP A 412 -2.81 16.98 -2.23
N ALA A 413 -3.34 16.22 -3.19
CA ALA A 413 -4.53 16.61 -3.94
C ALA A 413 -5.75 16.84 -3.01
N PHE A 414 -5.93 16.00 -1.98
CA PHE A 414 -6.99 16.21 -0.98
C PHE A 414 -6.72 17.44 -0.10
N ARG A 415 -5.47 17.72 0.21
CA ARG A 415 -5.05 18.93 0.95
C ARG A 415 -5.41 20.19 0.17
N TYR A 416 -5.27 20.17 -1.15
CA TYR A 416 -5.70 21.27 -2.02
C TYR A 416 -7.22 21.41 -2.04
N ALA A 417 -7.99 20.31 -2.05
CA ALA A 417 -9.44 20.38 -1.86
C ALA A 417 -9.82 21.05 -0.53
N ALA A 418 -9.16 20.67 0.56
CA ALA A 418 -9.42 21.27 1.87
C ALA A 418 -9.10 22.77 1.94
N GLN A 419 -8.05 23.20 1.25
CA GLN A 419 -7.71 24.63 1.15
C GLN A 419 -8.76 25.42 0.35
N ALA A 420 -9.23 24.87 -0.78
CA ALA A 420 -10.28 25.45 -1.60
C ALA A 420 -11.60 25.57 -0.84
N ILE A 421 -12.01 24.51 -0.15
CA ILE A 421 -13.23 24.48 0.67
C ILE A 421 -13.18 25.56 1.77
N LYS A 422 -12.05 25.75 2.45
CA LYS A 422 -11.90 26.77 3.47
C LYS A 422 -11.94 28.20 2.90
N ALA A 423 -11.36 28.41 1.74
CA ALA A 423 -11.46 29.70 1.06
C ALA A 423 -12.93 30.02 0.71
N TYR A 424 -13.65 29.02 0.21
CA TYR A 424 -15.08 29.16 -0.12
C TYR A 424 -15.94 29.49 1.12
N SER A 425 -15.72 28.80 2.25
CA SER A 425 -16.47 29.03 3.49
C SER A 425 -16.10 30.33 4.22
N GLY A 426 -14.91 30.87 3.97
CA GLY A 426 -14.50 32.20 4.48
C GLY A 426 -15.09 33.39 3.70
N HIS A 427 -15.67 33.14 2.51
CA HIS A 427 -16.27 34.16 1.65
C HIS A 427 -17.82 34.15 1.69
N SER A 428 -18.45 33.54 2.68
CA SER A 428 -19.90 33.63 2.86
C SER A 428 -20.29 35.01 3.44
N ILE A 429 -20.14 36.06 2.63
CA ILE A 429 -20.74 37.39 2.80
C ILE A 429 -21.47 37.65 1.49
N GLY A 430 -22.79 37.71 1.54
CA GLY A 430 -23.81 38.21 0.64
C GLY A 430 -23.65 38.16 -0.90
N PRO A 431 -24.76 38.06 -1.63
CA PRO A 431 -24.76 37.91 -3.09
C PRO A 431 -24.23 39.13 -3.90
N GLU A 432 -23.82 40.20 -3.27
CA GLU A 432 -23.37 41.42 -3.93
C GLU A 432 -21.83 41.61 -4.01
N ASP A 433 -21.05 40.82 -3.30
CA ASP A 433 -19.58 40.96 -3.26
C ASP A 433 -18.81 40.14 -4.29
N ASP A 434 -19.45 39.18 -4.94
CA ASP A 434 -18.82 38.31 -5.96
C ASP A 434 -18.36 39.09 -7.20
N VAL A 435 -18.96 40.24 -7.51
CA VAL A 435 -18.61 41.03 -8.69
C VAL A 435 -17.43 42.00 -8.43
N LYS A 436 -17.22 42.40 -7.16
CA LYS A 436 -16.13 43.32 -6.82
C LYS A 436 -14.78 42.63 -6.61
N ALA A 437 -14.79 41.41 -6.10
CA ALA A 437 -13.57 40.61 -5.91
C ALA A 437 -12.94 40.19 -7.25
N LEU A 438 -13.78 39.83 -8.24
CA LEU A 438 -13.28 39.50 -9.59
C LEU A 438 -12.61 40.68 -10.30
N ASN A 439 -13.04 41.92 -10.08
CA ASN A 439 -12.48 43.09 -10.72
C ASN A 439 -11.19 43.63 -10.07
N ALA A 440 -10.86 43.20 -8.84
CA ALA A 440 -9.63 43.56 -8.16
C ALA A 440 -8.43 42.66 -8.55
N TYR A 441 -8.69 41.46 -9.11
CA TYR A 441 -7.67 40.52 -9.55
C TYR A 441 -7.19 40.70 -11.00
N PHE A 442 -7.86 41.58 -11.76
CA PHE A 442 -7.52 41.85 -13.16
C PHE A 442 -7.01 43.27 -13.40
N ARG A 443 -6.48 43.92 -12.35
CA ARG A 443 -5.72 45.18 -12.51
C ARG A 443 -4.27 45.04 -12.12
#